data_b5fbbde5ee9d545665a2d126d21ad106
#
_entry.id   b5fbbde5ee9d545665a2d126d21ad106
#
_cell.length_a   1.000
_cell.length_b   1.000
_cell.length_c   1.000
_cell.angle_alpha   90.00
_cell.angle_beta   90.00
_cell.angle_gamma   90.00
#
_symmetry.space_group_name_H-M   'P 1'
#
loop_
_entity.id
_entity.type
_entity.pdbx_description
1 polymer ?
#
loop_
_entity_poly.entity_id
_entity_poly.type
_entity_poly.pdbx_seq_one_letter_code
_entity_poly.pdbx_strand_id
1 'polypeptide(L)'
;MANLFDHLQDAVLRTARFPEPVKVLRIDDVDGTFYTLHAVGVDSGKHYSPILTGDELETMSRDTRGKTILDGSAANFRLATEAYRIRLAHLYDPLFAVSVSKIDPLPHQLEAVYEYMLPQPALRFMLADDPGAGKTIMGGLLLKELKLRGVLARTLIVVPSPLRTQWKREMREKFDEHFDIVERATLNALGPARTWGMTHQAIVSIDLALLNE
;
A
#
# COMPACT_ATOMS: atom_id res chain seq x y z
N MET A 1 49.94 -18.06 -6.12
CA MET A 1 49.40 -17.85 -7.50
C MET A 1 48.00 -17.26 -7.34
N ALA A 2 47.69 -16.18 -8.03
CA ALA A 2 46.35 -15.63 -7.98
C ALA A 2 45.37 -16.63 -8.62
N ASN A 3 44.31 -16.99 -7.94
CA ASN A 3 43.33 -17.95 -8.43
C ASN A 3 42.59 -17.32 -9.60
N LEU A 4 42.42 -18.05 -10.70
CA LEU A 4 41.79 -17.52 -11.92
C LEU A 4 40.36 -16.96 -11.68
N PHE A 5 39.72 -17.36 -10.59
CA PHE A 5 38.36 -17.00 -10.19
C PHE A 5 38.25 -16.05 -8.99
N ASP A 6 39.37 -15.39 -8.57
CA ASP A 6 39.34 -14.43 -7.47
C ASP A 6 38.36 -13.27 -7.67
N HIS A 7 38.03 -12.96 -8.92
CA HIS A 7 37.02 -11.95 -9.27
C HIS A 7 35.55 -12.32 -8.88
N LEU A 8 35.31 -13.61 -8.57
CA LEU A 8 34.01 -14.06 -8.07
C LEU A 8 33.87 -13.96 -6.55
N GLN A 9 34.95 -13.70 -5.83
CA GLN A 9 34.91 -13.53 -4.39
C GLN A 9 34.02 -12.33 -4.03
N ASP A 10 33.19 -12.48 -3.01
CA ASP A 10 32.13 -11.54 -2.60
C ASP A 10 31.00 -11.32 -3.61
N ALA A 11 31.02 -11.94 -4.79
CA ALA A 11 29.91 -11.88 -5.74
C ALA A 11 28.69 -12.67 -5.26
N VAL A 12 27.50 -12.19 -5.63
CA VAL A 12 26.23 -12.92 -5.41
C VAL A 12 25.86 -13.66 -6.69
N LEU A 13 25.86 -15.00 -6.62
CA LEU A 13 25.51 -15.87 -7.73
C LEU A 13 24.03 -16.26 -7.66
N ARG A 14 23.35 -16.17 -8.78
CA ARG A 14 21.95 -16.66 -8.96
C ARG A 14 21.96 -17.67 -10.08
N THR A 15 22.12 -18.93 -9.75
CA THR A 15 22.15 -20.02 -10.74
C THR A 15 21.17 -21.11 -10.34
N ALA A 16 20.71 -21.91 -11.32
CA ALA A 16 19.81 -23.04 -11.06
C ALA A 16 20.42 -24.13 -10.14
N ARG A 17 21.73 -24.07 -9.90
CA ARG A 17 22.45 -25.02 -9.04
C ARG A 17 22.19 -24.82 -7.56
N PHE A 18 21.79 -23.61 -7.17
CA PHE A 18 21.44 -23.28 -5.79
C PHE A 18 19.95 -22.96 -5.66
N PRO A 19 19.29 -23.42 -4.59
CA PRO A 19 17.87 -23.16 -4.37
C PRO A 19 17.57 -21.68 -4.04
N GLU A 20 18.61 -20.88 -3.77
CA GLU A 20 18.54 -19.46 -3.41
C GLU A 20 19.78 -18.71 -3.94
N PRO A 21 19.79 -17.37 -3.99
CA PRO A 21 21.00 -16.61 -4.27
C PRO A 21 22.08 -16.90 -3.23
N VAL A 22 23.32 -17.08 -3.66
CA VAL A 22 24.44 -17.37 -2.77
C VAL A 22 25.53 -16.34 -2.91
N LYS A 23 26.10 -15.88 -1.78
CA LYS A 23 27.29 -15.02 -1.75
C LYS A 23 28.53 -15.90 -1.70
N VAL A 24 29.44 -15.73 -2.66
CA VAL A 24 30.70 -16.44 -2.71
C VAL A 24 31.65 -15.92 -1.64
N LEU A 25 32.17 -16.78 -0.79
CA LEU A 25 33.15 -16.46 0.23
C LEU A 25 34.57 -16.64 -0.29
N ARG A 26 34.83 -17.81 -0.88
CA ARG A 26 36.15 -18.14 -1.49
C ARG A 26 35.99 -19.31 -2.46
N ILE A 27 37.00 -19.48 -3.30
CA ILE A 27 37.12 -20.60 -4.23
C ILE A 27 38.51 -21.22 -4.02
N ASP A 28 38.50 -22.50 -3.67
CA ASP A 28 39.75 -23.25 -3.45
C ASP A 28 40.02 -24.14 -4.67
N ASP A 29 41.23 -24.07 -5.21
CA ASP A 29 41.72 -24.93 -6.24
C ASP A 29 42.08 -26.32 -5.66
N VAL A 30 41.55 -27.39 -6.24
CA VAL A 30 41.79 -28.77 -5.77
C VAL A 30 42.93 -29.42 -6.56
N ASP A 31 42.92 -29.32 -7.89
CA ASP A 31 43.90 -29.97 -8.76
C ASP A 31 44.09 -29.25 -10.13
N GLY A 32 43.66 -27.99 -10.23
CA GLY A 32 43.70 -27.19 -11.45
C GLY A 32 42.55 -27.46 -12.41
N THR A 33 41.78 -28.51 -12.20
CA THR A 33 40.59 -28.88 -13.01
C THR A 33 39.32 -28.72 -12.21
N PHE A 34 39.35 -29.06 -10.93
CA PHE A 34 38.26 -28.97 -9.99
C PHE A 34 38.51 -27.89 -8.95
N TYR A 35 37.45 -27.19 -8.59
CA TYR A 35 37.45 -26.10 -7.64
C TYR A 35 36.33 -26.27 -6.60
N THR A 36 36.60 -26.02 -5.36
CA THR A 36 35.58 -25.99 -4.31
C THR A 36 35.08 -24.56 -4.11
N LEU A 37 33.82 -24.33 -4.44
CA LEU A 37 33.16 -23.04 -4.24
C LEU A 37 32.57 -23.00 -2.83
N HIS A 38 33.06 -22.12 -1.94
CA HIS A 38 32.47 -21.86 -0.64
C HIS A 38 31.55 -20.65 -0.72
N ALA A 39 30.25 -20.86 -0.47
CA ALA A 39 29.25 -19.82 -0.56
C ALA A 39 28.22 -19.89 0.59
N VAL A 40 27.55 -18.79 0.84
CA VAL A 40 26.49 -18.67 1.85
C VAL A 40 25.21 -18.20 1.16
N GLY A 41 24.10 -18.87 1.43
CA GLY A 41 22.78 -18.45 1.01
C GLY A 41 22.41 -17.07 1.57
N VAL A 42 21.94 -16.18 0.70
CA VAL A 42 21.63 -14.80 1.08
C VAL A 42 20.39 -14.75 1.97
N ASP A 43 19.41 -15.63 1.71
CA ASP A 43 18.13 -15.65 2.41
C ASP A 43 18.18 -16.55 3.65
N SER A 44 18.79 -17.73 3.55
CA SER A 44 18.79 -18.75 4.63
C SER A 44 20.03 -18.72 5.52
N GLY A 45 21.14 -18.09 5.09
CA GLY A 45 22.46 -18.16 5.75
C GLY A 45 23.11 -19.54 5.69
N LYS A 46 22.57 -20.48 4.89
CA LYS A 46 23.07 -21.86 4.77
C LYS A 46 24.37 -21.88 3.97
N HIS A 47 25.35 -22.68 4.43
CA HIS A 47 26.61 -22.88 3.72
C HIS A 47 26.46 -23.91 2.61
N TYR A 48 27.06 -23.59 1.47
CA TYR A 48 27.15 -24.44 0.29
C TYR A 48 28.63 -24.59 -0.09
N SER A 49 29.06 -25.83 -0.39
CA SER A 49 30.43 -26.12 -0.78
C SER A 49 30.49 -27.16 -1.91
N PRO A 50 29.89 -26.87 -3.08
CA PRO A 50 29.98 -27.78 -4.22
C PRO A 50 31.37 -27.77 -4.82
N ILE A 51 31.74 -28.94 -5.39
CA ILE A 51 32.91 -29.08 -6.27
C ILE A 51 32.46 -28.80 -7.69
N LEU A 52 33.15 -27.92 -8.40
CA LEU A 52 32.82 -27.43 -9.74
C LEU A 52 34.02 -27.58 -10.65
N THR A 53 33.79 -27.73 -11.94
CA THR A 53 34.83 -27.65 -12.96
C THR A 53 35.14 -26.17 -13.31
N GLY A 54 36.29 -25.91 -13.91
CA GLY A 54 36.66 -24.59 -14.40
C GLY A 54 35.63 -24.02 -15.38
N ASP A 55 35.10 -24.86 -16.30
CA ASP A 55 34.08 -24.47 -17.28
C ASP A 55 32.74 -24.06 -16.59
N GLU A 56 32.33 -24.76 -15.53
CA GLU A 56 31.15 -24.41 -14.76
C GLU A 56 31.33 -23.07 -14.07
N LEU A 57 32.51 -22.80 -13.47
CA LEU A 57 32.82 -21.52 -12.84
C LEU A 57 32.89 -20.37 -13.85
N GLU A 58 33.46 -20.62 -15.07
CA GLU A 58 33.44 -19.62 -16.15
C GLU A 58 32.01 -19.28 -16.59
N THR A 59 31.14 -20.28 -16.70
CA THR A 59 29.75 -20.11 -17.08
C THR A 59 29.02 -19.28 -16.04
N MET A 60 29.23 -19.57 -14.76
CA MET A 60 28.70 -18.77 -13.65
C MET A 60 29.25 -17.34 -13.65
N SER A 61 30.55 -17.15 -13.98
CA SER A 61 31.19 -15.86 -14.12
C SER A 61 30.60 -15.01 -15.25
N ARG A 62 30.24 -15.63 -16.35
CA ARG A 62 29.58 -14.96 -17.48
C ARG A 62 28.17 -14.50 -17.14
N ASP A 63 27.42 -15.28 -16.36
CA ASP A 63 26.09 -14.91 -15.89
C ASP A 63 26.10 -13.73 -14.89
N THR A 64 27.20 -13.56 -14.13
CA THR A 64 27.36 -12.45 -13.19
C THR A 64 27.86 -11.16 -13.85
N ARG A 65 28.52 -11.21 -14.99
CA ARG A 65 28.98 -10.04 -15.73
C ARG A 65 27.87 -9.38 -16.55
N GLY A 66 27.11 -8.53 -15.91
CA GLY A 66 26.37 -7.48 -16.63
C GLY A 66 24.98 -7.82 -17.15
N LYS A 67 24.29 -8.77 -16.56
CA LYS A 67 22.83 -8.74 -16.62
C LYS A 67 22.29 -8.07 -15.37
N THR A 68 22.02 -6.78 -15.46
CA THR A 68 20.85 -6.26 -14.76
C THR A 68 19.71 -7.11 -15.27
N ILE A 69 19.36 -8.18 -14.54
CA ILE A 69 18.29 -9.09 -14.95
C ILE A 69 17.01 -8.28 -14.82
N LEU A 70 16.62 -7.62 -15.89
CA LEU A 70 15.28 -7.06 -16.07
C LEU A 70 14.36 -8.25 -16.44
N ASP A 71 14.27 -9.22 -15.52
CA ASP A 71 13.41 -10.41 -15.64
C ASP A 71 12.01 -10.15 -15.11
N GLY A 72 11.77 -8.95 -14.57
CA GLY A 72 10.47 -8.51 -14.13
C GLY A 72 9.46 -8.47 -15.28
N SER A 73 8.25 -8.95 -15.01
CA SER A 73 7.13 -8.83 -15.96
C SER A 73 6.91 -7.37 -16.33
N ALA A 74 7.04 -7.04 -17.62
CA ALA A 74 6.76 -5.69 -18.13
C ALA A 74 5.33 -5.25 -17.80
N ALA A 75 4.37 -6.19 -17.74
CA ALA A 75 3.00 -5.93 -17.31
C ALA A 75 2.94 -5.49 -15.84
N ASN A 76 3.63 -6.21 -14.95
CA ASN A 76 3.69 -5.87 -13.53
C ASN A 76 4.40 -4.54 -13.29
N PHE A 77 5.46 -4.25 -14.04
CA PHE A 77 6.15 -2.96 -13.97
C PHE A 77 5.21 -1.80 -14.38
N ARG A 78 4.48 -1.97 -15.48
CA ARG A 78 3.48 -0.97 -15.92
C ARG A 78 2.40 -0.76 -14.87
N LEU A 79 1.83 -1.86 -14.33
CA LEU A 79 0.83 -1.79 -13.28
C LEU A 79 1.36 -1.09 -12.02
N ALA A 80 2.58 -1.42 -11.58
CA ALA A 80 3.20 -0.75 -10.45
C ALA A 80 3.41 0.74 -10.70
N THR A 81 3.91 1.11 -11.89
CA THR A 81 4.13 2.52 -12.26
C THR A 81 2.82 3.30 -12.29
N GLU A 82 1.76 2.72 -12.88
CA GLU A 82 0.43 3.37 -12.90
C GLU A 82 -0.18 3.45 -11.49
N ALA A 83 -0.02 2.43 -10.67
CA ALA A 83 -0.48 2.46 -9.28
C ALA A 83 0.22 3.57 -8.49
N TYR A 84 1.55 3.75 -8.67
CA TYR A 84 2.28 4.85 -8.06
C TYR A 84 1.82 6.21 -8.60
N ARG A 85 1.59 6.33 -9.91
CA ARG A 85 1.08 7.56 -10.51
C ARG A 85 -0.27 7.97 -9.94
N ILE A 86 -1.20 7.02 -9.82
CA ILE A 86 -2.52 7.25 -9.21
C ILE A 86 -2.36 7.62 -7.73
N ARG A 87 -1.52 6.89 -6.99
CA ARG A 87 -1.27 7.15 -5.56
C ARG A 87 -0.70 8.54 -5.30
N LEU A 88 0.14 9.03 -6.21
CA LEU A 88 0.80 10.34 -6.07
C LEU A 88 0.05 11.46 -6.78
N ALA A 89 -1.06 11.16 -7.45
CA ALA A 89 -1.82 12.15 -8.24
C ALA A 89 -2.26 13.36 -7.40
N HIS A 90 -2.59 13.16 -6.12
CA HIS A 90 -2.96 14.23 -5.20
C HIS A 90 -1.83 15.26 -4.95
N LEU A 91 -0.56 14.92 -5.24
CA LEU A 91 0.56 15.87 -5.14
C LEU A 91 0.57 16.87 -6.30
N TYR A 92 -0.05 16.51 -7.42
CA TYR A 92 -0.09 17.31 -8.65
C TYR A 92 -1.45 17.94 -8.91
N ASP A 93 -2.53 17.35 -8.37
CA ASP A 93 -3.90 17.85 -8.45
C ASP A 93 -4.42 18.13 -7.03
N PRO A 94 -4.42 19.40 -6.58
CA PRO A 94 -4.93 19.77 -5.25
C PRO A 94 -6.41 19.44 -5.06
N LEU A 95 -7.19 19.30 -6.15
CA LEU A 95 -8.62 18.98 -6.16
C LEU A 95 -8.90 17.56 -6.61
N PHE A 96 -7.96 16.63 -6.38
CA PHE A 96 -8.05 15.28 -6.92
C PHE A 96 -9.32 14.53 -6.49
N ALA A 97 -9.80 14.75 -5.25
CA ALA A 97 -11.06 14.16 -4.81
C ALA A 97 -12.26 14.62 -5.64
N VAL A 98 -12.26 15.87 -6.12
CA VAL A 98 -13.30 16.38 -7.02
C VAL A 98 -13.25 15.65 -8.34
N SER A 99 -12.05 15.54 -8.93
CA SER A 99 -11.83 14.91 -10.25
C SER A 99 -12.26 13.43 -10.29
N VAL A 100 -12.20 12.72 -9.17
CA VAL A 100 -12.57 11.28 -9.08
C VAL A 100 -13.95 11.03 -8.47
N SER A 101 -14.66 12.07 -8.06
CA SER A 101 -16.01 11.97 -7.48
C SER A 101 -17.08 12.30 -8.53
N LYS A 102 -18.28 11.80 -8.32
CA LYS A 102 -19.46 12.07 -9.19
C LYS A 102 -20.27 13.22 -8.64
N ILE A 103 -19.64 14.39 -8.52
CA ILE A 103 -20.25 15.60 -7.96
C ILE A 103 -19.90 16.80 -8.85
N ASP A 104 -20.74 17.82 -8.77
CA ASP A 104 -20.48 19.16 -9.30
C ASP A 104 -20.51 20.13 -8.12
N PRO A 105 -19.35 20.33 -7.43
CA PRO A 105 -19.32 21.07 -6.19
C PRO A 105 -19.45 22.57 -6.43
N LEU A 106 -20.16 23.24 -5.55
CA LEU A 106 -20.29 24.70 -5.55
C LEU A 106 -19.03 25.37 -4.95
N PRO A 107 -18.70 26.62 -5.35
CA PRO A 107 -17.50 27.32 -4.90
C PRO A 107 -17.32 27.32 -3.37
N HIS A 108 -18.38 27.61 -2.60
CA HIS A 108 -18.33 27.63 -1.15
C HIS A 108 -18.00 26.25 -0.54
N GLN A 109 -18.38 25.16 -1.22
CA GLN A 109 -18.08 23.79 -0.76
C GLN A 109 -16.61 23.47 -0.94
N LEU A 110 -16.00 23.93 -2.06
CA LEU A 110 -14.57 23.79 -2.31
C LEU A 110 -13.76 24.63 -1.32
N GLU A 111 -14.14 25.93 -1.14
CA GLU A 111 -13.52 26.82 -0.19
C GLU A 111 -13.52 26.23 1.23
N ALA A 112 -14.69 25.75 1.71
CA ALA A 112 -14.80 25.14 3.02
C ALA A 112 -13.81 23.96 3.22
N VAL A 113 -13.70 23.08 2.23
CA VAL A 113 -12.85 21.88 2.34
C VAL A 113 -11.38 22.20 2.16
N TYR A 114 -11.03 22.92 1.09
CA TYR A 114 -9.64 23.08 0.68
C TYR A 114 -8.93 24.26 1.35
N GLU A 115 -9.64 25.33 1.69
CA GLU A 115 -9.04 26.52 2.31
C GLU A 115 -9.16 26.49 3.83
N TYR A 116 -10.24 25.92 4.38
CA TYR A 116 -10.47 25.96 5.83
C TYR A 116 -10.27 24.63 6.55
N MET A 117 -10.67 23.49 5.97
CA MET A 117 -10.59 22.20 6.69
C MET A 117 -9.24 21.50 6.49
N LEU A 118 -8.82 21.30 5.24
CA LEU A 118 -7.61 20.52 4.94
C LEU A 118 -6.31 21.12 5.45
N PRO A 119 -6.12 22.44 5.54
CA PRO A 119 -4.89 23.02 6.08
C PRO A 119 -4.74 22.85 7.60
N GLN A 120 -5.79 22.43 8.32
CA GLN A 120 -5.74 22.27 9.76
C GLN A 120 -4.87 21.07 10.16
N PRO A 121 -3.88 21.24 11.04
CA PRO A 121 -3.03 20.15 11.51
C PRO A 121 -3.78 19.13 12.37
N ALA A 122 -4.85 19.56 13.04
CA ALA A 122 -5.79 18.71 13.75
C ALA A 122 -7.21 19.13 13.35
N LEU A 123 -7.88 18.27 12.58
CA LEU A 123 -9.18 18.60 12.03
C LEU A 123 -10.27 18.58 13.11
N ARG A 124 -10.66 19.77 13.57
CA ARG A 124 -11.86 20.02 14.40
C ARG A 124 -12.58 21.21 13.81
N PHE A 125 -13.66 20.94 13.07
CA PHE A 125 -14.35 21.97 12.32
C PHE A 125 -15.87 21.87 12.48
N MET A 126 -16.56 23.01 12.54
CA MET A 126 -18.01 23.09 12.57
C MET A 126 -18.51 23.74 11.27
N LEU A 127 -19.34 23.02 10.52
CA LEU A 127 -20.07 23.55 9.37
C LEU A 127 -21.42 24.08 9.84
N ALA A 128 -21.53 25.38 9.94
CA ALA A 128 -22.74 26.10 10.41
C ALA A 128 -23.55 26.68 9.22
N ASP A 129 -23.62 25.97 8.12
CA ASP A 129 -24.34 26.38 6.93
C ASP A 129 -25.84 26.08 7.02
N ASP A 130 -26.64 26.76 6.19
CA ASP A 130 -28.05 26.52 6.06
C ASP A 130 -28.40 25.08 5.65
N PRO A 131 -29.61 24.59 5.98
CA PRO A 131 -30.13 23.35 5.43
C PRO A 131 -30.10 23.38 3.89
N GLY A 132 -29.52 22.35 3.27
CA GLY A 132 -29.42 22.29 1.82
C GLY A 132 -28.12 22.85 1.22
N ALA A 133 -27.26 23.51 1.97
CA ALA A 133 -25.96 24.01 1.49
C ALA A 133 -24.96 22.91 1.05
N GLY A 134 -25.34 21.64 1.20
CA GLY A 134 -24.51 20.51 0.76
C GLY A 134 -23.46 20.06 1.77
N LYS A 135 -23.74 20.15 3.09
CA LYS A 135 -22.83 19.69 4.14
C LYS A 135 -22.33 18.24 3.92
N THR A 136 -23.20 17.38 3.39
CA THR A 136 -22.81 15.99 3.04
C THR A 136 -21.77 15.96 1.91
N ILE A 137 -21.86 16.89 0.95
CA ILE A 137 -20.87 17.03 -0.13
C ILE A 137 -19.52 17.44 0.44
N MET A 138 -19.50 18.47 1.30
CA MET A 138 -18.26 18.92 1.96
C MET A 138 -17.63 17.81 2.82
N GLY A 139 -18.44 17.11 3.61
CA GLY A 139 -17.98 15.97 4.41
C GLY A 139 -17.45 14.81 3.57
N GLY A 140 -18.13 14.51 2.46
CA GLY A 140 -17.70 13.47 1.51
C GLY A 140 -16.41 13.84 0.77
N LEU A 141 -16.27 15.10 0.31
CA LEU A 141 -15.05 15.61 -0.30
C LEU A 141 -13.87 15.53 0.67
N LEU A 142 -14.04 16.01 1.88
CA LEU A 142 -13.01 15.95 2.92
C LEU A 142 -12.56 14.51 3.18
N LEU A 143 -13.50 13.60 3.36
CA LEU A 143 -13.24 12.19 3.57
C LEU A 143 -12.48 11.59 2.39
N LYS A 144 -12.93 11.84 1.17
CA LYS A 144 -12.30 11.34 -0.06
C LYS A 144 -10.87 11.86 -0.20
N GLU A 145 -10.66 13.15 0.04
CA GLU A 145 -9.34 13.77 -0.03
C GLU A 145 -8.37 13.19 1.00
N LEU A 146 -8.78 13.08 2.27
CA LEU A 146 -7.95 12.49 3.33
C LEU A 146 -7.61 11.03 3.06
N LYS A 147 -8.54 10.28 2.45
CA LYS A 147 -8.32 8.88 2.06
C LYS A 147 -7.31 8.76 0.92
N LEU A 148 -7.45 9.59 -0.12
CA LEU A 148 -6.52 9.63 -1.25
C LEU A 148 -5.11 10.03 -0.83
N ARG A 149 -4.98 10.92 0.14
CA ARG A 149 -3.69 11.31 0.75
C ARG A 149 -3.12 10.24 1.70
N GLY A 150 -3.84 9.14 1.93
CA GLY A 150 -3.40 8.06 2.81
C GLY A 150 -3.36 8.44 4.31
N VAL A 151 -4.01 9.53 4.69
CA VAL A 151 -4.08 10.01 6.09
C VAL A 151 -5.18 9.29 6.85
N LEU A 152 -6.25 8.87 6.16
CA LEU A 152 -7.44 8.31 6.74
C LEU A 152 -7.46 6.78 6.62
N ALA A 153 -7.34 6.08 7.76
CA ALA A 153 -7.40 4.63 7.82
C ALA A 153 -8.81 4.10 8.15
N ARG A 154 -9.55 4.82 9.00
CA ARG A 154 -10.89 4.43 9.46
C ARG A 154 -11.80 5.65 9.57
N THR A 155 -13.10 5.43 9.30
CA THR A 155 -14.10 6.50 9.32
C THR A 155 -15.34 6.06 10.07
N LEU A 156 -15.80 6.91 10.98
CA LEU A 156 -17.09 6.76 11.65
C LEU A 156 -17.95 7.99 11.36
N ILE A 157 -19.12 7.78 10.74
CA ILE A 157 -20.14 8.81 10.54
C ILE A 157 -21.23 8.61 11.57
N VAL A 158 -21.46 9.63 12.40
CA VAL A 158 -22.50 9.62 13.43
C VAL A 158 -23.61 10.57 13.00
N VAL A 159 -24.82 10.04 12.81
CA VAL A 159 -25.95 10.81 12.29
C VAL A 159 -27.26 10.42 13.01
N PRO A 160 -28.31 11.26 12.96
CA PRO A 160 -29.65 10.86 13.38
C PRO A 160 -30.11 9.59 12.67
N SER A 161 -30.82 8.71 13.39
CA SER A 161 -31.21 7.39 12.90
C SER A 161 -31.87 7.39 11.51
N PRO A 162 -32.77 8.32 11.14
CA PRO A 162 -33.38 8.37 9.81
C PRO A 162 -32.40 8.71 8.69
N LEU A 163 -31.29 9.36 8.98
CA LEU A 163 -30.33 9.82 7.95
C LEU A 163 -29.28 8.79 7.59
N ARG A 164 -29.16 7.66 8.31
CA ARG A 164 -28.12 6.65 8.09
C ARG A 164 -28.14 6.10 6.67
N THR A 165 -29.33 5.74 6.17
CA THR A 165 -29.49 5.17 4.82
C THR A 165 -29.22 6.21 3.74
N GLN A 166 -29.61 7.48 3.97
CA GLN A 166 -29.31 8.58 3.07
C GLN A 166 -27.80 8.79 2.95
N TRP A 167 -27.08 8.90 4.08
CA TRP A 167 -25.63 9.05 4.10
C TRP A 167 -24.93 7.89 3.39
N LYS A 168 -25.34 6.65 3.68
CA LYS A 168 -24.80 5.45 3.00
C LYS A 168 -24.95 5.54 1.48
N ARG A 169 -26.15 5.93 1.01
CA ARG A 169 -26.43 6.08 -0.41
C ARG A 169 -25.61 7.19 -1.04
N GLU A 170 -25.58 8.39 -0.43
CA GLU A 170 -24.85 9.53 -0.98
C GLU A 170 -23.34 9.27 -1.04
N MET A 171 -22.74 8.66 -0.02
CA MET A 171 -21.34 8.29 -0.04
C MET A 171 -21.03 7.32 -1.17
N ARG A 172 -21.89 6.34 -1.40
CA ARG A 172 -21.71 5.37 -2.48
C ARG A 172 -21.91 5.99 -3.87
N GLU A 173 -22.99 6.74 -4.07
CA GLU A 173 -23.35 7.28 -5.40
C GLU A 173 -22.42 8.41 -5.84
N LYS A 174 -22.04 9.30 -4.93
CA LYS A 174 -21.30 10.52 -5.22
C LYS A 174 -19.78 10.34 -5.12
N PHE A 175 -19.32 9.55 -4.15
CA PHE A 175 -17.90 9.42 -3.82
C PHE A 175 -17.33 8.01 -4.06
N ASP A 176 -18.16 7.06 -4.45
CA ASP A 176 -17.79 5.64 -4.57
C ASP A 176 -17.19 5.08 -3.26
N GLU A 177 -17.78 5.49 -2.12
CA GLU A 177 -17.35 5.08 -0.80
C GLU A 177 -18.39 4.15 -0.15
N HIS A 178 -17.91 3.00 0.36
CA HIS A 178 -18.75 1.95 0.91
C HIS A 178 -18.72 1.98 2.44
N PHE A 179 -19.87 2.24 3.03
CA PHE A 179 -20.06 2.28 4.47
C PHE A 179 -21.00 1.16 4.95
N ASP A 180 -20.68 0.58 6.09
CA ASP A 180 -21.56 -0.35 6.79
C ASP A 180 -22.38 0.40 7.83
N ILE A 181 -23.70 0.15 7.86
CA ILE A 181 -24.54 0.64 8.95
C ILE A 181 -24.39 -0.33 10.11
N VAL A 182 -23.81 0.14 11.21
CA VAL A 182 -23.69 -0.65 12.43
C VAL A 182 -24.91 -0.38 13.30
N GLU A 183 -25.62 -1.45 13.63
CA GLU A 183 -26.81 -1.42 14.47
C GLU A 183 -26.56 -2.14 15.80
N ARG A 184 -27.42 -1.88 16.78
CA ARG A 184 -27.35 -2.54 18.09
C ARG A 184 -27.43 -4.07 17.98
N ALA A 185 -28.23 -4.56 17.05
CA ALA A 185 -28.32 -6.01 16.77
C ALA A 185 -26.97 -6.60 16.35
N THR A 186 -26.21 -5.89 15.51
CA THR A 186 -24.88 -6.31 15.05
C THR A 186 -23.88 -6.34 16.22
N LEU A 187 -23.89 -5.29 17.06
CA LEU A 187 -23.04 -5.23 18.26
C LEU A 187 -23.36 -6.35 19.26
N ASN A 188 -24.64 -6.65 19.46
CA ASN A 188 -25.06 -7.73 20.36
C ASN A 188 -24.71 -9.12 19.82
N ALA A 189 -24.79 -9.32 18.50
CA ALA A 189 -24.53 -10.62 17.87
C ALA A 189 -23.03 -10.93 17.77
N LEU A 190 -22.18 -9.96 17.43
CA LEU A 190 -20.75 -10.16 17.18
C LEU A 190 -19.86 -9.72 18.32
N GLY A 191 -20.38 -8.93 19.23
CA GLY A 191 -19.63 -8.20 20.25
C GLY A 191 -18.95 -6.93 19.72
N PRO A 192 -18.74 -5.91 20.57
CA PRO A 192 -18.17 -4.62 20.14
C PRO A 192 -16.76 -4.76 19.54
N ALA A 193 -15.88 -5.48 20.21
CA ALA A 193 -14.48 -5.64 19.77
C ALA A 193 -14.38 -6.23 18.36
N ARG A 194 -15.18 -7.24 18.04
CA ARG A 194 -15.19 -7.90 16.72
C ARG A 194 -15.82 -7.00 15.67
N THR A 195 -16.96 -6.39 15.97
CA THR A 195 -17.64 -5.48 15.05
C THR A 195 -16.72 -4.35 14.62
N TRP A 196 -16.12 -3.65 15.60
CA TRP A 196 -15.21 -2.54 15.30
C TRP A 196 -13.88 -3.00 14.70
N GLY A 197 -13.41 -4.19 15.03
CA GLY A 197 -12.19 -4.76 14.42
C GLY A 197 -12.34 -5.04 12.92
N MET A 198 -13.54 -5.42 12.47
CA MET A 198 -13.82 -5.78 11.08
C MET A 198 -14.30 -4.60 10.23
N THR A 199 -14.82 -3.52 10.83
CA THR A 199 -15.42 -2.40 10.10
C THR A 199 -14.47 -1.23 9.98
N HIS A 200 -14.07 -0.89 8.77
CA HIS A 200 -13.21 0.26 8.48
C HIS A 200 -13.99 1.56 8.23
N GLN A 201 -15.18 1.46 7.65
CA GLN A 201 -16.05 2.59 7.34
C GLN A 201 -17.45 2.29 7.87
N ALA A 202 -17.87 2.99 8.93
CA ALA A 202 -19.12 2.77 9.61
C ALA A 202 -20.02 4.01 9.65
N ILE A 203 -21.33 3.77 9.62
CA ILE A 203 -22.36 4.76 9.93
C ILE A 203 -23.15 4.25 11.13
N VAL A 204 -23.30 5.08 12.14
CA VAL A 204 -24.08 4.79 13.35
C VAL A 204 -25.10 5.87 13.64
N SER A 205 -26.11 5.54 14.43
CA SER A 205 -27.00 6.56 14.98
C SER A 205 -26.35 7.25 16.19
N ILE A 206 -26.74 8.51 16.42
CA ILE A 206 -26.35 9.25 17.62
C ILE A 206 -26.74 8.46 18.87
N ASP A 207 -27.95 7.89 18.92
CA ASP A 207 -28.44 7.08 20.04
C ASP A 207 -27.51 5.88 20.33
N LEU A 208 -27.00 5.22 19.28
CA LEU A 208 -26.10 4.10 19.45
C LEU A 208 -24.71 4.54 19.96
N ALA A 209 -24.24 5.69 19.49
CA ALA A 209 -22.95 6.24 19.92
C ALA A 209 -22.95 6.67 21.38
N LEU A 210 -24.07 7.19 21.88
CA LEU A 210 -24.23 7.61 23.28
C LEU A 210 -24.41 6.45 24.28
N LEU A 211 -24.83 5.28 23.82
CA LEU A 211 -25.13 4.12 24.67
C LEU A 211 -23.92 3.23 24.97
N ASN A 212 -22.76 3.55 24.44
CA ASN A 212 -21.52 2.76 24.60
C ASN A 212 -20.51 3.43 25.55
N GLU A 213 -21.01 4.03 26.65
CA GLU A 213 -20.19 4.35 27.82
C GLU A 213 -19.99 3.15 28.73
#